data_5d1999092071db198030a727e3a17d86
#
_entry.id   5d1999092071db198030a727e3a17d86
#
_cell.length_a   1.000
_cell.length_b   1.000
_cell.length_c   1.000
_cell.angle_alpha   90.00
_cell.angle_beta   90.00
_cell.angle_gamma   90.00
#
_symmetry.space_group_name_H-M   'P 1'
#
loop_
_entity.id
_entity.type
_entity.pdbx_description
1 polymer ?
#
loop_
_entity_poly.entity_id
_entity_poly.type
_entity_poly.pdbx_seq_one_letter_code
_entity_poly.pdbx_strand_id
1 'polypeptide(L)'
;MKNTRISRGYNRLAPFYTVSAKLVFGNTLQRAQKFFLDQIRDSDRVLILGGGSGELLTALLRQHPRVKIDYVDISPRMIELARRKNHNPDNVNFIIGTERQIPEGQYSVIITNFYLDLFNDQTLEQIIHQIKPNLAANVTWLATDFVSEKIWHKVFLGMMYAFFKIVTGMQTHTLPHWQGALTKSGMQEHISKKFYRGFIKSSVYKIVQ
;
A
#
# COMPACT_ATOMS: atom_id res chain seq x y z
N MET A 1 -2.38 -4.49 -23.14
CA MET A 1 -1.15 -5.30 -23.24
C MET A 1 -0.02 -4.89 -22.26
N LYS A 2 0.06 -3.66 -21.72
CA LYS A 2 1.09 -3.29 -20.71
C LYS A 2 0.92 -3.96 -19.34
N ASN A 3 -0.32 -4.18 -18.88
CA ASN A 3 -0.59 -4.78 -17.56
C ASN A 3 -0.11 -6.24 -17.39
N THR A 4 -0.07 -7.02 -18.49
CA THR A 4 0.37 -8.43 -18.44
C THR A 4 1.88 -8.60 -18.23
N ARG A 5 2.69 -7.63 -18.64
CA ARG A 5 4.14 -7.65 -18.37
C ARG A 5 4.46 -7.28 -16.92
N ILE A 6 3.73 -6.33 -16.37
CA ILE A 6 3.89 -5.87 -14.97
C ILE A 6 3.49 -6.99 -14.01
N SER A 7 2.34 -7.63 -14.22
CA SER A 7 1.88 -8.75 -13.36
C SER A 7 2.82 -9.95 -13.40
N ARG A 8 3.44 -10.27 -14.56
CA ARG A 8 4.45 -11.35 -14.65
C ARG A 8 5.72 -11.03 -13.89
N GLY A 9 6.16 -9.77 -13.86
CA GLY A 9 7.29 -9.31 -13.05
C GLY A 9 7.04 -9.51 -11.56
N TYR A 10 5.88 -9.11 -11.06
CA TYR A 10 5.48 -9.28 -9.66
C TYR A 10 5.33 -10.75 -9.27
N ASN A 11 4.79 -11.62 -10.14
CA ASN A 11 4.66 -13.06 -9.87
C ASN A 11 6.01 -13.77 -9.72
N ARG A 12 7.05 -13.35 -10.45
CA ARG A 12 8.42 -13.88 -10.30
C ARG A 12 9.12 -13.39 -9.04
N LEU A 13 8.78 -12.20 -8.58
CA LEU A 13 9.42 -11.55 -7.43
C LEU A 13 8.89 -11.99 -6.08
N ALA A 14 7.64 -12.43 -6.02
CA ALA A 14 6.96 -12.70 -4.75
C ALA A 14 7.78 -13.51 -3.74
N PRO A 15 8.50 -14.60 -4.12
CA PRO A 15 9.32 -15.36 -3.18
C PRO A 15 10.62 -14.63 -2.79
N PHE A 16 11.31 -14.03 -3.77
CA PHE A 16 12.60 -13.36 -3.55
C PHE A 16 12.45 -12.01 -2.83
N TYR A 17 11.39 -11.26 -3.13
CA TYR A 17 11.11 -9.99 -2.47
C TYR A 17 10.88 -10.17 -0.97
N THR A 18 10.04 -11.12 -0.59
CA THR A 18 9.74 -11.39 0.82
C THR A 18 10.99 -11.78 1.61
N VAL A 19 11.86 -12.61 1.03
CA VAL A 19 13.10 -13.05 1.68
C VAL A 19 14.12 -11.91 1.75
N SER A 20 14.33 -11.17 0.66
CA SER A 20 15.30 -10.06 0.63
C SER A 20 14.85 -8.90 1.52
N ALA A 21 13.57 -8.53 1.49
CA ALA A 21 13.01 -7.51 2.35
C ALA A 21 13.11 -7.89 3.84
N LYS A 22 12.85 -9.16 4.18
CA LYS A 22 13.00 -9.67 5.54
C LYS A 22 14.46 -9.67 6.02
N LEU A 23 15.40 -9.98 5.13
CA LEU A 23 16.83 -9.94 5.44
C LEU A 23 17.30 -8.51 5.73
N VAL A 24 16.83 -7.52 4.98
CA VAL A 24 17.26 -6.12 5.08
C VAL A 24 16.53 -5.39 6.21
N PHE A 25 15.20 -5.52 6.27
CA PHE A 25 14.35 -4.76 7.17
C PHE A 25 13.87 -5.54 8.39
N GLY A 26 14.13 -6.85 8.46
CA GLY A 26 13.59 -7.73 9.49
C GLY A 26 12.07 -7.64 9.55
N ASN A 27 11.54 -7.42 10.74
CA ASN A 27 10.10 -7.25 10.98
C ASN A 27 9.63 -5.78 10.89
N THR A 28 10.53 -4.84 10.52
CA THR A 28 10.22 -3.41 10.56
C THR A 28 9.13 -3.03 9.57
N LEU A 29 9.15 -3.60 8.35
CA LEU A 29 8.09 -3.37 7.35
C LEU A 29 6.72 -3.74 7.91
N GLN A 30 6.60 -4.93 8.47
CA GLN A 30 5.34 -5.41 9.02
C GLN A 30 4.87 -4.57 10.22
N ARG A 31 5.80 -4.15 11.08
CA ARG A 31 5.48 -3.26 12.20
C ARG A 31 4.98 -1.91 11.73
N ALA A 32 5.61 -1.34 10.70
CA ALA A 32 5.22 -0.08 10.12
C ALA A 32 3.81 -0.16 9.48
N GLN A 33 3.54 -1.20 8.69
CA GLN A 33 2.25 -1.42 8.03
C GLN A 33 1.08 -1.55 9.02
N LYS A 34 1.33 -2.11 10.20
CA LYS A 34 0.30 -2.42 11.20
C LYS A 34 0.15 -1.32 12.26
N PHE A 35 1.00 -0.29 12.23
CA PHE A 35 1.16 0.62 13.36
C PHE A 35 -0.11 1.44 13.66
N PHE A 36 -0.88 1.80 12.66
CA PHE A 36 -2.09 2.61 12.81
C PHE A 36 -3.39 1.84 12.54
N LEU A 37 -3.40 0.51 12.68
CA LEU A 37 -4.63 -0.28 12.54
C LEU A 37 -5.68 0.03 13.62
N ASP A 38 -5.27 0.55 14.77
CA ASP A 38 -6.12 1.06 15.84
C ASP A 38 -6.97 2.28 15.45
N GLN A 39 -6.65 2.94 14.33
CA GLN A 39 -7.45 4.03 13.78
C GLN A 39 -8.71 3.56 13.01
N ILE A 40 -8.85 2.23 12.82
CA ILE A 40 -9.96 1.60 12.10
C ILE A 40 -11.02 1.17 13.11
N ARG A 41 -12.28 1.18 12.69
CA ARG A 41 -13.44 0.72 13.48
C ARG A 41 -14.13 -0.44 12.77
N ASP A 42 -14.81 -1.30 13.50
CA ASP A 42 -15.60 -2.39 12.92
C ASP A 42 -16.71 -1.94 11.96
N SER A 43 -17.15 -0.70 12.09
CA SER A 43 -18.16 -0.08 11.22
C SER A 43 -17.59 0.50 9.92
N ASP A 44 -16.26 0.54 9.76
CA ASP A 44 -15.63 1.12 8.59
C ASP A 44 -15.79 0.23 7.35
N ARG A 45 -15.81 0.89 6.19
CA ARG A 45 -15.59 0.27 4.90
C ARG A 45 -14.18 0.60 4.44
N VAL A 46 -13.35 -0.42 4.35
CA VAL A 46 -11.91 -0.29 4.12
C VAL A 46 -11.56 -0.66 2.68
N LEU A 47 -10.81 0.18 2.02
CA LEU A 47 -10.15 -0.13 0.75
C LEU A 47 -8.67 -0.39 1.00
N ILE A 48 -8.17 -1.56 0.60
CA ILE A 48 -6.74 -1.88 0.64
C ILE A 48 -6.24 -1.97 -0.80
N LEU A 49 -5.27 -1.10 -1.17
CA LEU A 49 -4.61 -1.11 -2.46
C LEU A 49 -3.20 -1.68 -2.34
N GLY A 50 -2.85 -2.61 -3.24
CA GLY A 50 -1.59 -3.33 -3.17
C GLY A 50 -1.50 -4.24 -1.95
N GLY A 51 -2.56 -4.99 -1.67
CA GLY A 51 -2.70 -5.75 -0.43
C GLY A 51 -1.67 -6.85 -0.21
N GLY A 52 -1.07 -7.38 -1.28
CA GLY A 52 -0.04 -8.42 -1.21
C GLY A 52 -0.58 -9.78 -0.73
N SER A 53 0.25 -10.51 0.01
CA SER A 53 -0.01 -11.90 0.45
C SER A 53 -0.83 -12.03 1.74
N GLY A 54 -1.41 -10.94 2.26
CA GLY A 54 -2.44 -10.98 3.31
C GLY A 54 -1.94 -10.86 4.75
N GLU A 55 -0.67 -10.53 5.01
CA GLU A 55 -0.16 -10.34 6.38
C GLU A 55 -0.84 -9.17 7.11
N LEU A 56 -1.05 -8.06 6.41
CA LEU A 56 -1.80 -6.93 6.94
C LEU A 56 -3.26 -7.31 7.21
N LEU A 57 -3.89 -7.99 6.23
CA LEU A 57 -5.27 -8.44 6.33
C LEU A 57 -5.49 -9.32 7.57
N THR A 58 -4.57 -10.27 7.82
CA THR A 58 -4.63 -11.12 9.03
C THR A 58 -4.62 -10.29 10.32
N ALA A 59 -3.77 -9.25 10.36
CA ALA A 59 -3.69 -8.39 11.55
C ALA A 59 -4.95 -7.53 11.71
N LEU A 60 -5.47 -7.00 10.60
CA LEU A 60 -6.68 -6.18 10.58
C LEU A 60 -7.91 -6.98 11.04
N LEU A 61 -8.12 -8.17 10.47
CA LEU A 61 -9.26 -9.01 10.84
C LEU A 61 -9.22 -9.53 12.28
N ARG A 62 -8.04 -9.66 12.88
CA ARG A 62 -7.90 -9.98 14.31
C ARG A 62 -8.36 -8.86 15.23
N GLN A 63 -8.12 -7.60 14.84
CA GLN A 63 -8.49 -6.42 15.62
C GLN A 63 -9.94 -5.99 15.33
N HIS A 64 -10.36 -6.12 14.08
CA HIS A 64 -11.65 -5.64 13.55
C HIS A 64 -12.34 -6.74 12.75
N PRO A 65 -12.91 -7.77 13.40
CA PRO A 65 -13.42 -8.96 12.71
C PRO A 65 -14.64 -8.70 11.84
N ARG A 66 -15.34 -7.59 12.05
CA ARG A 66 -16.58 -7.23 11.31
C ARG A 66 -16.39 -6.16 10.24
N VAL A 67 -15.18 -5.62 10.10
CA VAL A 67 -14.86 -4.58 9.11
C VAL A 67 -15.08 -5.11 7.69
N LYS A 68 -15.73 -4.32 6.83
CA LYS A 68 -15.93 -4.65 5.42
C LYS A 68 -14.72 -4.18 4.59
N ILE A 69 -14.13 -5.06 3.79
CA ILE A 69 -12.88 -4.81 3.10
C ILE A 69 -13.02 -5.11 1.61
N ASP A 70 -12.68 -4.13 0.76
CA ASP A 70 -12.33 -4.36 -0.63
C ASP A 70 -10.80 -4.45 -0.73
N TYR A 71 -10.31 -5.66 -1.03
CA TYR A 71 -8.88 -6.01 -1.04
C TYR A 71 -8.37 -6.15 -2.47
N VAL A 72 -7.58 -5.19 -2.93
CA VAL A 72 -7.14 -5.08 -4.32
C VAL A 72 -5.66 -5.37 -4.45
N ASP A 73 -5.30 -6.28 -5.35
CA ASP A 73 -3.92 -6.51 -5.79
C ASP A 73 -3.89 -6.91 -7.27
N ILE A 74 -2.88 -6.44 -8.00
CA ILE A 74 -2.73 -6.74 -9.43
C ILE A 74 -2.31 -8.21 -9.68
N SER A 75 -1.73 -8.87 -8.68
CA SER A 75 -1.24 -10.23 -8.78
C SER A 75 -2.30 -11.26 -8.36
N PRO A 76 -2.80 -12.10 -9.28
CA PRO A 76 -3.70 -13.21 -8.93
C PRO A 76 -3.12 -14.12 -7.85
N ARG A 77 -1.79 -14.34 -7.88
CA ARG A 77 -1.09 -15.17 -6.90
C ARG A 77 -1.13 -14.55 -5.51
N MET A 78 -0.97 -13.23 -5.39
CA MET A 78 -1.06 -12.53 -4.10
C MET A 78 -2.48 -12.61 -3.54
N ILE A 79 -3.48 -12.39 -4.37
CA ILE A 79 -4.89 -12.55 -3.98
C ILE A 79 -5.17 -13.96 -3.49
N GLU A 80 -4.70 -14.99 -4.20
CA GLU A 80 -4.88 -16.37 -3.76
C GLU A 80 -4.19 -16.67 -2.43
N LEU A 81 -2.96 -16.20 -2.23
CA LEU A 81 -2.25 -16.33 -0.96
C LEU A 81 -2.98 -15.63 0.19
N ALA A 82 -3.44 -14.39 -0.04
CA ALA A 82 -4.19 -13.63 0.95
C ALA A 82 -5.50 -14.33 1.34
N ARG A 83 -6.24 -14.84 0.35
CA ARG A 83 -7.48 -15.59 0.54
C ARG A 83 -7.26 -16.85 1.36
N ARG A 84 -6.29 -17.68 0.99
CA ARG A 84 -5.94 -18.92 1.71
C ARG A 84 -5.48 -18.64 3.14
N LYS A 85 -4.61 -17.66 3.34
CA LYS A 85 -4.07 -17.29 4.65
C LYS A 85 -5.16 -16.82 5.62
N ASN A 86 -6.19 -16.17 5.11
CA ASN A 86 -7.27 -15.60 5.92
C ASN A 86 -8.56 -16.43 5.86
N HIS A 87 -8.49 -17.68 5.38
CA HIS A 87 -9.62 -18.62 5.33
C HIS A 87 -10.83 -18.06 4.58
N ASN A 88 -10.61 -17.23 3.53
CA ASN A 88 -11.63 -16.64 2.67
C ASN A 88 -12.80 -16.02 3.45
N PRO A 89 -12.61 -15.00 4.27
CA PRO A 89 -13.64 -14.42 5.12
C PRO A 89 -14.72 -13.72 4.28
N ASP A 90 -15.98 -13.84 4.69
CA ASP A 90 -17.15 -13.33 3.96
C ASP A 90 -17.21 -11.80 3.88
N ASN A 91 -16.54 -11.10 4.82
CA ASN A 91 -16.48 -9.65 4.87
C ASN A 91 -15.34 -9.05 4.05
N VAL A 92 -14.61 -9.87 3.27
CA VAL A 92 -13.51 -9.43 2.39
C VAL A 92 -13.81 -9.76 0.94
N ASN A 93 -13.93 -8.73 0.13
CA ASN A 93 -14.04 -8.85 -1.33
C ASN A 93 -12.64 -8.78 -1.95
N PHE A 94 -12.15 -9.89 -2.50
CA PHE A 94 -10.83 -10.00 -3.12
C PHE A 94 -10.91 -9.67 -4.61
N ILE A 95 -10.19 -8.62 -5.03
CA ILE A 95 -10.23 -8.06 -6.38
C ILE A 95 -8.86 -8.17 -7.02
N ILE A 96 -8.77 -8.84 -8.16
CA ILE A 96 -7.58 -8.86 -9.00
C ILE A 96 -7.64 -7.64 -9.91
N GLY A 97 -6.77 -6.64 -9.65
CA GLY A 97 -6.81 -5.42 -10.44
C GLY A 97 -5.99 -4.29 -9.83
N THR A 98 -6.32 -3.09 -10.27
CA THR A 98 -5.72 -1.82 -9.81
C THR A 98 -6.83 -0.94 -9.24
N GLU A 99 -6.53 0.34 -9.01
CA GLU A 99 -7.52 1.38 -8.66
C GLU A 99 -8.70 1.47 -9.62
N ARG A 100 -8.58 0.93 -10.83
CA ARG A 100 -9.62 0.95 -11.87
C ARG A 100 -10.74 -0.08 -11.64
N GLN A 101 -10.48 -1.11 -10.87
CA GLN A 101 -11.43 -2.16 -10.54
C GLN A 101 -12.05 -2.00 -9.15
N ILE A 102 -11.82 -0.86 -8.50
CA ILE A 102 -12.43 -0.55 -7.21
C ILE A 102 -13.96 -0.46 -7.39
N PRO A 103 -14.75 -1.20 -6.60
CA PRO A 103 -16.20 -1.05 -6.60
C PRO A 103 -16.62 0.35 -6.17
N GLU A 104 -17.71 0.84 -6.74
CA GLU A 104 -18.35 2.08 -6.27
C GLU A 104 -18.71 1.96 -4.79
N GLY A 105 -18.49 3.05 -4.06
CA GLY A 105 -18.78 3.06 -2.63
C GLY A 105 -18.24 4.29 -1.92
N GLN A 106 -18.53 4.33 -0.63
CA GLN A 106 -18.05 5.38 0.27
C GLN A 106 -17.06 4.74 1.26
N TYR A 107 -15.77 4.73 0.90
CA TYR A 107 -14.74 4.20 1.79
C TYR A 107 -14.43 5.20 2.90
N SER A 108 -14.60 4.77 4.15
CA SER A 108 -14.23 5.55 5.33
C SER A 108 -12.75 5.40 5.69
N VAL A 109 -12.10 4.31 5.22
CA VAL A 109 -10.66 4.09 5.39
C VAL A 109 -10.03 3.60 4.10
N ILE A 110 -8.85 4.15 3.76
CA ILE A 110 -7.97 3.61 2.71
C ILE A 110 -6.65 3.20 3.35
N ILE A 111 -6.10 2.08 2.89
CA ILE A 111 -4.78 1.60 3.29
C ILE A 111 -3.92 1.41 2.04
N THR A 112 -2.77 2.09 2.02
CA THR A 112 -1.73 1.91 1.00
C THR A 112 -0.39 1.68 1.69
N ASN A 113 0.15 0.48 1.54
CA ASN A 113 1.41 0.11 2.16
C ASN A 113 2.42 -0.32 1.10
N PHE A 114 3.51 0.46 0.93
CA PHE A 114 4.52 0.24 -0.12
C PHE A 114 3.85 0.11 -1.50
N TYR A 115 2.94 1.03 -1.76
CA TYR A 115 2.13 1.07 -2.97
C TYR A 115 2.33 2.39 -3.72
N LEU A 116 2.41 3.51 -3.00
CA LEU A 116 2.50 4.83 -3.62
C LEU A 116 3.87 5.06 -4.25
N ASP A 117 4.94 4.45 -3.71
CA ASP A 117 6.32 4.50 -4.23
C ASP A 117 6.51 3.77 -5.57
N LEU A 118 5.54 2.96 -5.99
CA LEU A 118 5.58 2.21 -7.24
C LEU A 118 5.33 3.07 -8.48
N PHE A 119 4.86 4.31 -8.30
CA PHE A 119 4.44 5.20 -9.38
C PHE A 119 5.38 6.40 -9.52
N ASN A 120 5.28 7.12 -10.62
CA ASN A 120 5.82 8.48 -10.71
C ASN A 120 4.77 9.49 -10.22
N ASP A 121 5.19 10.74 -9.97
CA ASP A 121 4.32 11.79 -9.43
C ASP A 121 3.04 12.00 -10.25
N GLN A 122 3.15 12.05 -11.58
CA GLN A 122 2.00 12.25 -12.47
C GLN A 122 0.98 11.09 -12.38
N THR A 123 1.47 9.85 -12.40
CA THR A 123 0.61 8.65 -12.29
C THR A 123 -0.03 8.59 -10.91
N LEU A 124 0.70 8.95 -9.87
CA LEU A 124 0.20 8.97 -8.50
C LEU A 124 -0.93 9.98 -8.33
N GLU A 125 -0.80 11.20 -8.87
CA GLU A 125 -1.86 12.21 -8.87
C GLU A 125 -3.13 11.70 -9.60
N GLN A 126 -2.96 11.00 -10.73
CA GLN A 126 -4.08 10.38 -11.47
C GLN A 126 -4.77 9.29 -10.65
N ILE A 127 -4.02 8.43 -9.97
CA ILE A 127 -4.57 7.38 -9.09
C ILE A 127 -5.39 7.99 -7.97
N ILE A 128 -4.84 8.99 -7.27
CA ILE A 128 -5.53 9.67 -6.18
C ILE A 128 -6.83 10.33 -6.69
N HIS A 129 -6.78 11.00 -7.83
CA HIS A 129 -7.95 11.61 -8.45
C HIS A 129 -9.03 10.58 -8.81
N GLN A 130 -8.63 9.41 -9.31
CA GLN A 130 -9.55 8.33 -9.67
C GLN A 130 -10.22 7.68 -8.45
N ILE A 131 -9.52 7.59 -7.31
CA ILE A 131 -10.06 7.03 -6.07
C ILE A 131 -11.02 8.03 -5.39
N LYS A 132 -10.76 9.33 -5.52
CA LYS A 132 -11.45 10.40 -4.78
C LYS A 132 -12.99 10.32 -4.80
N PRO A 133 -13.69 10.01 -5.91
CA PRO A 133 -15.14 9.90 -5.93
C PRO A 133 -15.71 8.80 -5.01
N ASN A 134 -14.89 7.80 -4.67
CA ASN A 134 -15.29 6.67 -3.83
C ASN A 134 -14.98 6.90 -2.34
N LEU A 135 -14.55 8.10 -1.94
CA LEU A 135 -14.20 8.42 -0.56
C LEU A 135 -15.37 9.01 0.20
N ALA A 136 -15.53 8.58 1.44
CA ALA A 136 -16.43 9.26 2.37
C ALA A 136 -15.90 10.66 2.74
N ALA A 137 -16.78 11.57 3.10
CA ALA A 137 -16.41 12.94 3.47
C ALA A 137 -15.42 13.03 4.65
N ASN A 138 -15.44 12.02 5.54
CA ASN A 138 -14.57 11.91 6.71
C ASN A 138 -13.51 10.80 6.56
N VAL A 139 -13.08 10.51 5.34
CA VAL A 139 -12.14 9.42 5.07
C VAL A 139 -10.82 9.58 5.84
N THR A 140 -10.32 8.46 6.34
CA THR A 140 -8.98 8.32 6.89
C THR A 140 -8.10 7.52 5.91
N TRP A 141 -6.94 8.05 5.55
CA TRP A 141 -5.98 7.35 4.69
C TRP A 141 -4.76 6.94 5.52
N LEU A 142 -4.56 5.65 5.67
CA LEU A 142 -3.38 5.06 6.30
C LEU A 142 -2.34 4.76 5.20
N ALA A 143 -1.27 5.55 5.16
CA ALA A 143 -0.21 5.40 4.18
C ALA A 143 1.09 5.01 4.87
N THR A 144 1.71 3.90 4.42
CA THR A 144 3.05 3.50 4.85
C THR A 144 3.93 3.32 3.65
N ASP A 145 5.00 4.12 3.57
CA ASP A 145 5.88 4.07 2.40
C ASP A 145 7.30 4.55 2.70
N PHE A 146 8.21 4.38 1.73
CA PHE A 146 9.55 4.89 1.83
C PHE A 146 9.57 6.41 1.75
N VAL A 147 10.57 7.00 2.43
CA VAL A 147 10.83 8.45 2.37
C VAL A 147 12.33 8.70 2.18
N SER A 148 12.67 9.80 1.51
CA SER A 148 14.05 10.14 1.17
C SER A 148 14.45 11.50 1.72
N GLU A 149 14.56 11.59 3.06
CA GLU A 149 14.91 12.83 3.76
C GLU A 149 16.43 12.99 4.01
N LYS A 150 17.19 11.89 3.97
CA LYS A 150 18.63 11.86 4.29
C LYS A 150 19.45 11.37 3.12
N ILE A 151 20.73 11.73 3.06
CA ILE A 151 21.64 11.32 1.98
C ILE A 151 21.72 9.80 1.87
N TRP A 152 21.85 9.09 3.00
CA TRP A 152 21.93 7.63 2.99
C TRP A 152 20.61 6.97 2.49
N HIS A 153 19.44 7.62 2.65
CA HIS A 153 18.17 7.15 2.07
C HIS A 153 18.28 7.11 0.54
N LYS A 154 18.85 8.14 -0.08
CA LYS A 154 19.03 8.21 -1.55
C LYS A 154 19.93 7.12 -2.07
N VAL A 155 21.05 6.87 -1.38
CA VAL A 155 21.99 5.80 -1.73
C VAL A 155 21.30 4.43 -1.61
N PHE A 156 20.58 4.21 -0.51
CA PHE A 156 19.90 2.94 -0.26
C PHE A 156 18.76 2.68 -1.27
N LEU A 157 17.96 3.71 -1.60
CA LEU A 157 16.96 3.64 -2.67
C LEU A 157 17.59 3.32 -4.02
N GLY A 158 18.72 3.95 -4.35
CA GLY A 158 19.46 3.66 -5.58
C GLY A 158 19.87 2.20 -5.68
N MET A 159 20.39 1.62 -4.59
CA MET A 159 20.71 0.18 -4.53
C MET A 159 19.45 -0.70 -4.67
N MET A 160 18.36 -0.35 -4.00
CA MET A 160 17.09 -1.07 -4.13
C MET A 160 16.58 -1.03 -5.57
N TYR A 161 16.54 0.13 -6.20
CA TYR A 161 16.08 0.26 -7.59
C TYR A 161 16.99 -0.46 -8.58
N ALA A 162 18.30 -0.43 -8.39
CA ALA A 162 19.24 -1.20 -9.20
C ALA A 162 18.98 -2.72 -9.08
N PHE A 163 18.78 -3.22 -7.87
CA PHE A 163 18.42 -4.60 -7.61
C PHE A 163 17.11 -4.98 -8.30
N PHE A 164 16.05 -4.16 -8.12
CA PHE A 164 14.76 -4.41 -8.76
C PHE A 164 14.84 -4.37 -10.28
N LYS A 165 15.60 -3.44 -10.85
CA LYS A 165 15.82 -3.37 -12.30
C LYS A 165 16.44 -4.65 -12.84
N ILE A 166 17.46 -5.19 -12.16
CA ILE A 166 18.15 -6.42 -12.57
C ILE A 166 17.21 -7.63 -12.47
N VAL A 167 16.45 -7.74 -11.37
CA VAL A 167 15.63 -8.94 -11.09
C VAL A 167 14.30 -8.92 -11.85
N THR A 168 13.72 -7.74 -12.11
CA THR A 168 12.37 -7.62 -12.68
C THR A 168 12.33 -7.05 -14.08
N GLY A 169 13.39 -6.40 -14.52
CA GLY A 169 13.39 -5.60 -15.75
C GLY A 169 12.50 -4.36 -15.68
N MET A 170 12.04 -3.98 -14.48
CA MET A 170 11.24 -2.76 -14.29
C MET A 170 12.10 -1.51 -14.52
N GLN A 171 11.52 -0.50 -15.14
CA GLN A 171 12.19 0.80 -15.25
C GLN A 171 12.32 1.42 -13.86
N THR A 172 13.53 1.87 -13.55
CA THR A 172 13.82 2.59 -12.30
C THR A 172 13.01 3.88 -12.26
N HIS A 173 12.19 4.03 -11.25
CA HIS A 173 11.52 5.29 -10.95
C HIS A 173 12.25 5.99 -9.80
N THR A 174 12.26 7.31 -9.83
CA THR A 174 12.59 8.11 -8.64
C THR A 174 11.46 7.97 -7.65
N LEU A 175 11.77 7.97 -6.34
CA LEU A 175 10.75 7.96 -5.30
C LEU A 175 9.80 9.15 -5.49
N PRO A 176 8.49 8.94 -5.68
CA PRO A 176 7.54 10.04 -5.84
C PRO A 176 7.40 10.82 -4.54
N HIS A 177 6.99 12.07 -4.66
CA HIS A 177 6.62 12.90 -3.50
C HIS A 177 5.20 12.58 -3.05
N TRP A 178 4.97 11.33 -2.63
CA TRP A 178 3.63 10.81 -2.29
C TRP A 178 2.93 11.60 -1.18
N GLN A 179 3.66 12.11 -0.19
CA GLN A 179 3.11 12.96 0.85
C GLN A 179 2.53 14.26 0.27
N GLY A 180 3.27 14.91 -0.64
CA GLY A 180 2.80 16.09 -1.36
C GLY A 180 1.60 15.82 -2.25
N ALA A 181 1.54 14.65 -2.90
CA ALA A 181 0.40 14.25 -3.71
C ALA A 181 -0.87 14.09 -2.86
N LEU A 182 -0.78 13.48 -1.67
CA LEU A 182 -1.89 13.40 -0.72
C LEU A 182 -2.31 14.79 -0.21
N THR A 183 -1.36 15.66 0.12
CA THR A 183 -1.65 17.03 0.57
C THR A 183 -2.34 17.84 -0.52
N LYS A 184 -1.86 17.77 -1.77
CA LYS A 184 -2.50 18.44 -2.92
C LYS A 184 -3.93 17.94 -3.18
N SER A 185 -4.24 16.70 -2.81
CA SER A 185 -5.60 16.15 -2.94
C SER A 185 -6.59 16.64 -1.87
N GLY A 186 -6.15 17.49 -0.92
CA GLY A 186 -6.94 18.04 0.17
C GLY A 186 -6.84 17.23 1.46
N MET A 187 -5.85 16.35 1.58
CA MET A 187 -5.63 15.59 2.80
C MET A 187 -4.50 16.20 3.64
N GLN A 188 -4.66 16.21 4.95
CA GLN A 188 -3.66 16.68 5.91
C GLN A 188 -3.14 15.51 6.74
N GLU A 189 -1.82 15.46 6.94
CA GLU A 189 -1.21 14.52 7.87
C GLU A 189 -1.61 14.88 9.30
N HIS A 190 -2.29 13.95 9.97
CA HIS A 190 -2.75 14.11 11.34
C HIS A 190 -1.73 13.59 12.35
N ILE A 191 -1.18 12.40 12.10
CA ILE A 191 -0.15 11.76 12.93
C ILE A 191 0.74 10.88 12.07
N SER A 192 2.02 10.78 12.42
CA SER A 192 2.95 9.88 11.73
C SER A 192 3.98 9.26 12.65
N LYS A 193 4.55 8.13 12.20
CA LYS A 193 5.64 7.42 12.87
C LYS A 193 6.70 7.03 11.86
N LYS A 194 7.95 7.32 12.18
CA LYS A 194 9.11 6.91 11.39
C LYS A 194 9.69 5.61 11.91
N PHE A 195 10.08 4.73 10.98
CA PHE A 195 10.71 3.44 11.21
C PHE A 195 12.04 3.35 10.45
N TYR A 196 12.85 2.36 10.77
CA TYR A 196 14.13 2.10 10.09
C TYR A 196 14.98 3.36 9.93
N ARG A 197 15.31 4.02 11.05
CA ARG A 197 16.09 5.28 11.10
C ARG A 197 15.49 6.42 10.25
N GLY A 198 14.18 6.40 10.03
CA GLY A 198 13.44 7.41 9.27
C GLY A 198 13.27 7.12 7.78
N PHE A 199 13.69 5.96 7.29
CA PHE A 199 13.56 5.56 5.89
C PHE A 199 12.14 5.10 5.52
N ILE A 200 11.37 4.62 6.49
CA ILE A 200 9.98 4.22 6.34
C ILE A 200 9.13 5.14 7.21
N LYS A 201 8.05 5.64 6.65
CA LYS A 201 7.10 6.49 7.36
C LYS A 201 5.70 5.91 7.22
N SER A 202 5.03 5.71 8.36
CA SER A 202 3.60 5.43 8.43
C SER A 202 2.88 6.69 8.87
N SER A 203 1.81 7.04 8.20
CA SER A 203 1.06 8.28 8.42
C SER A 203 -0.44 8.05 8.32
N VAL A 204 -1.18 8.81 9.11
CA VAL A 204 -2.63 8.94 9.06
C VAL A 204 -2.95 10.28 8.44
N TYR A 205 -3.64 10.27 7.31
CA TYR A 205 -4.15 11.47 6.65
C TYR A 205 -5.66 11.56 6.81
N LYS A 206 -6.17 12.78 6.96
CA LYS A 206 -7.61 13.09 7.02
C LYS A 206 -7.92 14.26 6.09
N ILE A 207 -9.16 14.35 5.61
CA ILE A 207 -9.61 15.51 4.83
C ILE A 207 -9.65 16.75 5.73
N VAL A 208 -9.14 17.87 5.22
CA VAL A 208 -9.32 19.18 5.86
C VAL A 208 -10.74 19.63 5.59
N GLN A 209 -11.52 19.83 6.64
CA GLN A 209 -12.85 20.45 6.57
C GLN A 209 -12.72 21.97 6.41
#